data_e69733d94ed149b2d33e23f95f84bf9b
#
_entry.id   e69733d94ed149b2d33e23f95f84bf9b
#
_cell.length_a   1.000
_cell.length_b   1.000
_cell.length_c   1.000
_cell.angle_alpha   90.00
_cell.angle_beta   90.00
_cell.angle_gamma   90.00
#
_symmetry.space_group_name_H-M   'P 1'
#
loop_
_entity.id
_entity.type
_entity.pdbx_description
1 polymer ?
#
loop_
_entity_poly.entity_id
_entity_poly.type
_entity_poly.pdbx_seq_one_letter_code
_entity_poly.pdbx_strand_id
1 'polypeptide(L)'
;MIEITHLSKDSFGKTVQLKQALKMIKKILVSVIFFFSHGFVFAQSNAEEIAKYRQMIADGNPSELYEAAGEELWKKSAGPKNATLEQCNLGLGPGVVQGAFAQLPRYFSDTKRVQDVESRLMTCMETLQGIASQDVIKESFGKGLRKDIEALTAYVVTASKGAKVQVLAAHPQEKKMFDLGKKIFNYQGGPMDFSCASCHAEDGKRIRMQDLPNLTLAKGAVEGWGSWPAYRVSSGEFWTMQRRLNDCFRQQRLPEPIYGSEGTIALSMYMAKTAHGGVIQTPGLKR
;
A
#
# COMPACT_ATOMS: atom_id res chain seq x y z
N MET A 1 -69.28 -69.56 2.15
CA MET A 1 -68.12 -69.57 3.08
C MET A 1 -66.83 -69.43 2.29
N ILE A 2 -66.56 -68.28 1.79
CA ILE A 2 -65.26 -67.85 1.16
C ILE A 2 -65.28 -66.32 1.19
N GLU A 3 -64.23 -65.71 1.70
CA GLU A 3 -63.76 -64.29 1.60
C GLU A 3 -63.46 -63.62 2.94
N ILE A 4 -62.39 -63.99 3.60
CA ILE A 4 -61.77 -63.11 4.63
C ILE A 4 -60.25 -63.36 4.70
N THR A 5 -59.52 -63.63 3.66
CA THR A 5 -58.06 -63.84 3.79
C THR A 5 -57.18 -62.95 2.91
N HIS A 6 -57.71 -61.95 2.18
CA HIS A 6 -56.86 -61.11 1.26
C HIS A 6 -56.49 -59.71 1.74
N LEU A 7 -57.07 -59.18 2.83
CA LEU A 7 -56.86 -57.80 3.29
C LEU A 7 -55.70 -57.59 4.27
N SER A 8 -55.08 -58.65 4.78
CA SER A 8 -54.05 -58.58 5.81
C SER A 8 -52.59 -58.44 5.28
N LYS A 9 -52.32 -58.86 4.04
CA LYS A 9 -50.93 -58.85 3.50
C LYS A 9 -50.48 -57.50 2.91
N ASP A 10 -51.38 -56.70 2.36
CA ASP A 10 -51.05 -55.42 1.74
C ASP A 10 -50.74 -54.31 2.74
N SER A 11 -51.38 -54.37 3.91
CA SER A 11 -51.11 -53.38 4.98
C SER A 11 -49.72 -53.54 5.65
N PHE A 12 -49.28 -54.79 5.77
CA PHE A 12 -47.99 -55.11 6.38
C PHE A 12 -46.79 -54.72 5.47
N GLY A 13 -46.94 -54.96 4.15
CA GLY A 13 -45.91 -54.57 3.17
C GLY A 13 -45.69 -53.05 3.07
N LYS A 14 -46.77 -52.28 3.12
CA LYS A 14 -46.70 -50.80 3.08
C LYS A 14 -46.00 -50.18 4.34
N THR A 15 -46.25 -50.81 5.52
CA THR A 15 -45.65 -50.36 6.79
C THR A 15 -44.14 -50.64 6.87
N VAL A 16 -43.68 -51.75 6.27
CA VAL A 16 -42.24 -52.08 6.21
C VAL A 16 -41.53 -51.20 5.22
N GLN A 17 -42.10 -50.90 4.04
CA GLN A 17 -41.53 -49.96 3.07
C GLN A 17 -41.44 -48.54 3.62
N LEU A 18 -42.47 -48.08 4.35
CA LEU A 18 -42.45 -46.74 4.97
C LEU A 18 -41.34 -46.62 6.02
N LYS A 19 -41.13 -47.64 6.85
CA LYS A 19 -40.04 -47.68 7.84
C LYS A 19 -38.66 -47.72 7.20
N GLN A 20 -38.48 -48.37 6.07
CA GLN A 20 -37.22 -48.37 5.32
C GLN A 20 -36.95 -47.00 4.66
N ALA A 21 -37.97 -46.39 4.06
CA ALA A 21 -37.87 -45.06 3.48
C ALA A 21 -37.53 -44.00 4.54
N LEU A 22 -38.14 -44.02 5.75
CA LEU A 22 -37.81 -43.13 6.86
C LEU A 22 -36.36 -43.31 7.36
N LYS A 23 -35.87 -44.58 7.40
CA LYS A 23 -34.47 -44.86 7.76
C LYS A 23 -33.47 -44.30 6.74
N MET A 24 -33.78 -44.38 5.44
CA MET A 24 -32.93 -43.80 4.39
C MET A 24 -32.94 -42.28 4.45
N ILE A 25 -34.09 -41.63 4.63
CA ILE A 25 -34.20 -40.17 4.76
C ILE A 25 -33.41 -39.69 5.97
N LYS A 26 -33.50 -40.36 7.14
CA LYS A 26 -32.67 -39.99 8.31
C LYS A 26 -31.18 -40.13 8.04
N LYS A 27 -30.73 -41.17 7.33
CA LYS A 27 -29.30 -41.32 6.97
C LYS A 27 -28.83 -40.23 6.01
N ILE A 28 -29.65 -39.83 5.04
CA ILE A 28 -29.35 -38.76 4.08
C ILE A 28 -29.32 -37.41 4.81
N LEU A 29 -30.27 -37.12 5.71
CA LEU A 29 -30.27 -35.87 6.50
C LEU A 29 -29.02 -35.75 7.40
N VAL A 30 -28.61 -36.82 8.08
CA VAL A 30 -27.42 -36.85 8.92
C VAL A 30 -26.14 -36.65 8.08
N SER A 31 -26.06 -37.26 6.88
CA SER A 31 -24.93 -37.05 5.96
C SER A 31 -24.86 -35.62 5.44
N VAL A 32 -25.98 -34.99 5.10
CA VAL A 32 -26.02 -33.60 4.60
C VAL A 32 -25.65 -32.63 5.69
N ILE A 33 -26.09 -32.83 6.93
CA ILE A 33 -25.69 -32.00 8.08
C ILE A 33 -24.19 -32.13 8.35
N PHE A 34 -23.60 -33.30 8.20
CA PHE A 34 -22.18 -33.54 8.40
C PHE A 34 -21.30 -32.90 7.30
N PHE A 35 -21.78 -32.78 6.08
CA PHE A 35 -21.08 -32.08 4.99
C PHE A 35 -21.11 -30.54 5.11
N PHE A 36 -22.19 -29.98 5.67
CA PHE A 36 -22.30 -28.52 5.85
C PHE A 36 -21.50 -27.96 7.03
N SER A 37 -21.16 -28.79 8.02
CA SER A 37 -20.43 -28.34 9.21
C SER A 37 -18.90 -28.24 9.02
N HIS A 38 -18.32 -28.75 7.94
CA HIS A 38 -16.88 -28.75 7.71
C HIS A 38 -16.38 -27.66 6.75
N GLY A 39 -17.27 -26.86 6.16
CA GLY A 39 -16.90 -25.89 5.11
C GLY A 39 -16.51 -24.48 5.59
N PHE A 40 -16.75 -24.11 6.84
CA PHE A 40 -16.60 -22.71 7.28
C PHE A 40 -15.38 -22.40 8.16
N VAL A 41 -14.62 -23.42 8.59
CA VAL A 41 -13.55 -23.19 9.59
C VAL A 41 -12.21 -22.79 8.98
N PHE A 42 -11.94 -23.05 7.70
CA PHE A 42 -10.61 -22.84 7.10
C PHE A 42 -10.32 -21.42 6.56
N ALA A 43 -11.33 -20.59 6.32
CA ALA A 43 -11.12 -19.27 5.72
C ALA A 43 -10.79 -18.19 6.78
N GLN A 44 -11.23 -18.34 8.01
CA GLN A 44 -10.96 -17.38 9.09
C GLN A 44 -9.56 -17.51 9.71
N SER A 45 -9.02 -18.74 9.80
CA SER A 45 -7.73 -18.99 10.45
C SER A 45 -6.53 -18.33 9.72
N ASN A 46 -6.55 -18.31 8.39
CA ASN A 46 -5.41 -17.77 7.62
C ASN A 46 -5.32 -16.23 7.69
N ALA A 47 -6.44 -15.52 7.78
CA ALA A 47 -6.44 -14.07 7.90
C ALA A 47 -5.99 -13.62 9.30
N GLU A 48 -6.43 -14.33 10.34
CA GLU A 48 -6.01 -14.08 11.73
C GLU A 48 -4.53 -14.41 11.97
N GLU A 49 -4.04 -15.52 11.43
CA GLU A 49 -2.61 -15.89 11.51
C GLU A 49 -1.72 -14.89 10.76
N ILE A 50 -2.15 -14.41 9.59
CA ILE A 50 -1.46 -13.35 8.85
C ILE A 50 -1.48 -12.03 9.63
N ALA A 51 -2.58 -11.69 10.28
CA ALA A 51 -2.68 -10.49 11.11
C ALA A 51 -1.79 -10.59 12.35
N LYS A 52 -1.77 -11.73 13.01
CA LYS A 52 -0.90 -12.05 14.15
C LYS A 52 0.59 -12.00 13.80
N TYR A 53 0.95 -12.59 12.67
CA TYR A 53 2.32 -12.52 12.14
C TYR A 53 2.73 -11.07 11.83
N ARG A 54 1.85 -10.28 11.22
CA ARG A 54 2.09 -8.84 10.99
C ARG A 54 2.27 -8.06 12.29
N GLN A 55 1.51 -8.40 13.31
CA GLN A 55 1.60 -7.75 14.61
C GLN A 55 2.90 -8.10 15.34
N MET A 56 3.34 -9.37 15.30
CA MET A 56 4.62 -9.79 15.88
C MET A 56 5.83 -9.12 15.20
N ILE A 57 5.76 -8.88 13.88
CA ILE A 57 6.84 -8.18 13.17
C ILE A 57 6.71 -6.65 13.33
N ALA A 58 5.54 -6.13 13.67
CA ALA A 58 5.35 -4.70 13.89
C ALA A 58 6.10 -4.18 15.14
N ASP A 59 6.34 -5.02 16.13
CA ASP A 59 7.11 -4.70 17.34
C ASP A 59 8.65 -4.67 17.08
N GLY A 60 9.09 -5.01 15.87
CA GLY A 60 10.49 -4.94 15.43
C GLY A 60 10.55 -4.64 13.93
N ASN A 61 9.89 -3.55 13.48
CA ASN A 61 9.86 -3.17 12.08
C ASN A 61 11.28 -2.85 11.58
N PRO A 62 11.84 -3.62 10.63
CA PRO A 62 13.19 -3.38 10.13
C PRO A 62 13.40 -2.01 9.48
N SER A 63 12.34 -1.24 9.25
CA SER A 63 12.44 0.18 8.83
C SER A 63 13.19 1.04 9.85
N GLU A 64 13.25 0.65 11.13
CA GLU A 64 14.00 1.36 12.18
C GLU A 64 15.50 1.44 11.84
N LEU A 65 16.06 0.44 11.16
CA LEU A 65 17.44 0.47 10.69
C LEU A 65 17.65 1.54 9.61
N TYR A 66 16.66 1.72 8.73
CA TYR A 66 16.69 2.77 7.71
C TYR A 66 16.47 4.16 8.32
N GLU A 67 15.60 4.27 9.32
CA GLU A 67 15.38 5.50 10.07
C GLU A 67 16.67 5.96 10.77
N ALA A 68 17.33 5.08 11.52
CA ALA A 68 18.60 5.38 12.21
C ALA A 68 19.70 5.80 11.21
N ALA A 69 19.83 5.08 10.10
CA ALA A 69 20.76 5.45 9.03
C ALA A 69 20.41 6.81 8.40
N GLY A 70 19.13 7.11 8.22
CA GLY A 70 18.64 8.38 7.70
C GLY A 70 18.91 9.54 8.65
N GLU A 71 18.74 9.34 9.95
CA GLU A 71 19.09 10.33 10.98
C GLU A 71 20.59 10.63 11.00
N GLU A 72 21.43 9.59 10.88
CA GLU A 72 22.88 9.77 10.75
C GLU A 72 23.23 10.59 9.49
N LEU A 73 22.67 10.24 8.33
CA LEU A 73 22.88 10.96 7.07
C LEU A 73 22.40 12.41 7.14
N TRP A 74 21.31 12.68 7.85
CA TRP A 74 20.79 14.05 8.04
C TRP A 74 21.77 14.97 8.77
N LYS A 75 22.47 14.42 9.77
CA LYS A 75 23.43 15.14 10.64
C LYS A 75 24.85 15.10 10.10
N LYS A 76 25.14 14.20 9.16
CA LYS A 76 26.50 14.02 8.63
C LYS A 76 26.81 15.01 7.53
N SER A 77 27.97 15.64 7.61
CA SER A 77 28.52 16.45 6.52
C SER A 77 28.86 15.57 5.31
N ALA A 78 28.41 15.98 4.14
CA ALA A 78 28.61 15.22 2.89
C ALA A 78 28.72 16.14 1.67
N GLY A 79 29.11 15.54 0.55
CA GLY A 79 29.24 16.22 -0.73
C GLY A 79 30.35 17.25 -0.84
N PRO A 80 30.52 17.89 -2.01
CA PRO A 80 31.55 18.88 -2.27
C PRO A 80 31.54 20.07 -1.31
N LYS A 81 30.37 20.44 -0.78
CA LYS A 81 30.22 21.57 0.15
C LYS A 81 30.47 21.19 1.60
N ASN A 82 30.72 19.91 1.90
CA ASN A 82 30.95 19.40 3.25
C ASN A 82 29.91 19.90 4.27
N ALA A 83 28.61 19.83 3.92
CA ALA A 83 27.50 20.35 4.71
C ALA A 83 26.53 19.27 5.14
N THR A 84 25.83 19.51 6.25
CA THR A 84 24.74 18.65 6.73
C THR A 84 23.40 18.97 6.05
N LEU A 85 22.38 18.14 6.26
CA LEU A 85 21.00 18.41 5.79
C LEU A 85 20.16 19.14 6.85
N GLU A 86 20.72 19.51 8.00
CA GLU A 86 20.00 20.15 9.12
C GLU A 86 19.38 21.51 8.76
N GLN A 87 19.77 22.12 7.64
CA GLN A 87 19.15 23.34 7.11
C GLN A 87 18.15 23.06 5.98
N CYS A 88 17.86 21.78 5.66
CA CYS A 88 16.90 21.41 4.64
C CYS A 88 15.47 21.83 5.06
N ASN A 89 14.84 22.63 4.22
CA ASN A 89 13.45 23.05 4.44
C ASN A 89 12.50 22.09 3.73
N LEU A 90 11.83 21.23 4.49
CA LEU A 90 10.82 20.28 4.02
C LEU A 90 9.40 20.90 3.93
N GLY A 91 9.30 22.22 4.07
CA GLY A 91 8.03 22.96 3.96
C GLY A 91 7.51 23.53 5.27
N LEU A 92 8.13 23.21 6.41
CA LEU A 92 7.77 23.73 7.74
C LEU A 92 8.84 24.69 8.30
N GLY A 93 9.87 24.98 7.53
CA GLY A 93 11.03 25.76 7.93
C GLY A 93 12.30 24.94 7.86
N PRO A 94 13.48 25.61 7.90
CA PRO A 94 14.78 24.95 7.87
C PRO A 94 14.93 23.97 9.03
N GLY A 95 15.34 22.73 8.75
CA GLY A 95 15.61 21.68 9.74
C GLY A 95 14.39 21.05 10.41
N VAL A 96 13.18 21.51 10.13
CA VAL A 96 11.97 20.96 10.73
C VAL A 96 11.58 19.67 10.00
N VAL A 97 11.80 18.54 10.67
CA VAL A 97 11.47 17.18 10.16
C VAL A 97 10.13 16.73 10.69
N GLN A 98 9.83 17.03 11.96
CA GLN A 98 8.61 16.59 12.64
C GLN A 98 7.35 17.05 11.90
N GLY A 99 6.52 16.12 11.44
CA GLY A 99 5.26 16.41 10.74
C GLY A 99 5.43 16.85 9.28
N ALA A 100 6.64 16.95 8.75
CA ALA A 100 6.89 17.45 7.40
C ALA A 100 6.26 16.58 6.32
N PHE A 101 6.36 15.26 6.44
CA PHE A 101 5.76 14.33 5.46
C PHE A 101 4.23 14.48 5.35
N ALA A 102 3.57 14.88 6.43
CA ALA A 102 2.12 15.08 6.44
C ALA A 102 1.64 16.17 5.46
N GLN A 103 2.52 17.08 5.05
CA GLN A 103 2.23 18.20 4.15
C GLN A 103 2.79 18.01 2.74
N LEU A 104 3.43 16.87 2.47
CA LEU A 104 4.03 16.56 1.17
C LEU A 104 3.15 15.59 0.38
N PRO A 105 3.10 15.74 -0.96
CA PRO A 105 3.76 16.76 -1.80
C PRO A 105 3.16 18.15 -1.67
N ARG A 106 3.99 19.19 -1.89
CA ARG A 106 3.56 20.58 -1.89
C ARG A 106 4.37 21.45 -2.85
N TYR A 107 3.90 22.65 -3.13
CA TYR A 107 4.65 23.65 -3.86
C TYR A 107 5.75 24.29 -3.01
N PHE A 108 6.93 24.45 -3.59
CA PHE A 108 8.08 25.15 -3.00
C PHE A 108 8.43 26.36 -3.86
N SER A 109 8.48 27.54 -3.22
CA SER A 109 8.73 28.82 -3.90
C SER A 109 10.17 28.98 -4.39
N ASP A 110 11.13 28.35 -3.70
CA ASP A 110 12.56 28.37 -4.04
C ASP A 110 12.86 27.65 -5.37
N THR A 111 12.17 26.53 -5.62
CA THR A 111 12.30 25.76 -6.87
C THR A 111 11.20 26.06 -7.89
N LYS A 112 10.15 26.77 -7.47
CA LYS A 112 8.91 27.01 -8.26
C LYS A 112 8.25 25.71 -8.77
N ARG A 113 8.42 24.61 -8.03
CA ARG A 113 7.91 23.28 -8.37
C ARG A 113 7.16 22.63 -7.21
N VAL A 114 6.25 21.73 -7.52
CA VAL A 114 5.69 20.79 -6.55
C VAL A 114 6.70 19.68 -6.36
N GLN A 115 6.98 19.35 -5.11
CA GLN A 115 7.93 18.30 -4.75
C GLN A 115 7.32 17.38 -3.69
N ASP A 116 7.58 16.09 -3.81
CA ASP A 116 7.38 15.10 -2.76
C ASP A 116 8.61 15.03 -1.84
N VAL A 117 8.59 14.15 -0.86
CA VAL A 117 9.68 14.03 0.10
C VAL A 117 11.01 13.69 -0.58
N GLU A 118 11.01 12.76 -1.52
CA GLU A 118 12.23 12.29 -2.19
C GLU A 118 12.82 13.36 -3.10
N SER A 119 12.01 14.01 -3.94
CA SER A 119 12.46 15.10 -4.79
C SER A 119 12.88 16.34 -3.98
N ARG A 120 12.28 16.59 -2.83
CA ARG A 120 12.71 17.66 -1.94
C ARG A 120 14.05 17.37 -1.27
N LEU A 121 14.26 16.12 -0.83
CA LEU A 121 15.56 15.68 -0.30
C LEU A 121 16.66 15.79 -1.35
N MET A 122 16.42 15.39 -2.61
CA MET A 122 17.37 15.61 -3.70
C MET A 122 17.73 17.09 -3.87
N THR A 123 16.74 18.00 -3.82
CA THR A 123 16.99 19.45 -3.87
C THR A 123 17.86 19.90 -2.70
N CYS A 124 17.61 19.41 -1.49
CA CYS A 124 18.45 19.75 -0.34
C CYS A 124 19.88 19.21 -0.48
N MET A 125 20.07 18.00 -0.96
CA MET A 125 21.40 17.45 -1.25
C MET A 125 22.14 18.30 -2.28
N GLU A 126 21.45 18.76 -3.32
CA GLU A 126 22.03 19.60 -4.35
C GLU A 126 22.39 21.01 -3.83
N THR A 127 21.47 21.64 -3.12
CA THR A 127 21.66 23.03 -2.67
C THR A 127 22.60 23.15 -1.48
N LEU A 128 22.49 22.25 -0.50
CA LEU A 128 23.29 22.27 0.72
C LEU A 128 24.64 21.56 0.58
N GLN A 129 24.60 20.33 0.04
CA GLN A 129 25.78 19.46 -0.03
C GLN A 129 26.53 19.54 -1.37
N GLY A 130 25.91 20.08 -2.42
CA GLY A 130 26.49 20.14 -3.77
C GLY A 130 26.46 18.79 -4.51
N ILE A 131 25.63 17.84 -4.08
CA ILE A 131 25.43 16.54 -4.72
C ILE A 131 24.37 16.72 -5.81
N ALA A 132 24.73 16.58 -7.08
CA ALA A 132 23.80 16.82 -8.17
C ALA A 132 22.63 15.81 -8.15
N SER A 133 21.40 16.29 -8.35
CA SER A 133 20.20 15.45 -8.41
C SER A 133 20.32 14.35 -9.49
N GLN A 134 21.03 14.63 -10.60
CA GLN A 134 21.28 13.64 -11.65
C GLN A 134 22.14 12.45 -11.18
N ASP A 135 23.02 12.67 -10.20
CA ASP A 135 23.83 11.58 -9.63
C ASP A 135 22.96 10.62 -8.80
N VAL A 136 21.93 11.13 -8.14
CA VAL A 136 20.92 10.31 -7.45
C VAL A 136 20.02 9.58 -8.48
N ILE A 137 19.56 10.28 -9.52
CA ILE A 137 18.61 9.75 -10.51
C ILE A 137 19.19 8.56 -11.29
N LYS A 138 20.46 8.60 -11.65
CA LYS A 138 21.12 7.52 -12.41
C LYS A 138 21.40 6.24 -11.60
N GLU A 139 21.40 6.34 -10.27
CA GLU A 139 21.60 5.16 -9.41
C GLU A 139 20.39 4.22 -9.43
N SER A 140 20.62 2.95 -9.15
CA SER A 140 19.55 1.97 -8.95
C SER A 140 18.96 2.06 -7.55
N PHE A 141 17.71 1.69 -7.39
CA PHE A 141 17.08 1.56 -6.07
C PHE A 141 17.90 0.63 -5.16
N GLY A 142 18.04 0.99 -3.88
CA GLY A 142 18.82 0.24 -2.88
C GLY A 142 20.34 0.39 -3.01
N LYS A 143 20.85 1.27 -3.90
CA LYS A 143 22.30 1.45 -4.13
C LYS A 143 22.69 2.92 -4.09
N GLY A 144 23.96 3.17 -3.71
CA GLY A 144 24.59 4.49 -3.75
C GLY A 144 23.74 5.58 -3.12
N LEU A 145 23.75 6.76 -3.74
CA LEU A 145 23.00 7.93 -3.26
C LEU A 145 21.49 7.72 -3.20
N ARG A 146 20.94 6.78 -4.01
CA ARG A 146 19.51 6.47 -3.93
C ARG A 146 19.16 5.69 -2.66
N LYS A 147 20.05 4.81 -2.19
CA LYS A 147 19.92 4.17 -0.88
C LYS A 147 19.94 5.21 0.25
N ASP A 148 20.77 6.24 0.11
CA ASP A 148 20.82 7.34 1.10
C ASP A 148 19.50 8.11 1.11
N ILE A 149 18.89 8.41 -0.05
CA ILE A 149 17.54 8.99 -0.13
C ILE A 149 16.48 8.09 0.50
N GLU A 150 16.56 6.77 0.30
CA GLU A 150 15.62 5.82 0.93
C GLU A 150 15.73 5.89 2.46
N ALA A 151 16.93 5.95 3.01
CA ALA A 151 17.17 6.09 4.45
C ALA A 151 16.70 7.45 4.99
N LEU A 152 17.07 8.54 4.32
CA LEU A 152 16.60 9.89 4.66
C LEU A 152 15.07 9.98 4.62
N THR A 153 14.43 9.34 3.64
CA THR A 153 12.97 9.26 3.55
C THR A 153 12.39 8.51 4.75
N ALA A 154 13.00 7.40 5.17
CA ALA A 154 12.56 6.67 6.36
C ALA A 154 12.57 7.57 7.61
N TYR A 155 13.64 8.30 7.82
CA TYR A 155 13.76 9.26 8.93
C TYR A 155 12.65 10.32 8.90
N VAL A 156 12.43 10.98 7.75
CA VAL A 156 11.42 12.04 7.61
C VAL A 156 9.99 11.52 7.79
N VAL A 157 9.67 10.34 7.24
CA VAL A 157 8.31 9.82 7.35
C VAL A 157 7.98 9.30 8.74
N THR A 158 8.95 8.69 9.44
CA THR A 158 8.78 8.25 10.83
C THR A 158 8.49 9.43 11.74
N ALA A 159 9.16 10.56 11.55
CA ALA A 159 8.89 11.77 12.30
C ALA A 159 7.48 12.37 12.07
N SER A 160 6.73 11.84 11.11
CA SER A 160 5.34 12.24 10.84
C SER A 160 4.31 11.17 11.24
N LYS A 161 4.74 10.05 11.83
CA LYS A 161 3.86 8.96 12.25
C LYS A 161 2.81 9.47 13.26
N GLY A 162 1.56 9.12 13.05
CA GLY A 162 0.43 9.57 13.87
C GLY A 162 -0.15 10.94 13.46
N ALA A 163 0.56 11.72 12.65
CA ALA A 163 0.03 12.97 12.12
C ALA A 163 -1.08 12.71 11.09
N LYS A 164 -1.95 13.70 10.87
CA LYS A 164 -2.96 13.66 9.80
C LYS A 164 -2.38 14.21 8.50
N VAL A 165 -2.66 13.55 7.39
CA VAL A 165 -2.34 14.05 6.05
C VAL A 165 -3.01 15.41 5.82
N GLN A 166 -2.23 16.44 5.48
CA GLN A 166 -2.68 17.83 5.33
C GLN A 166 -2.54 18.37 3.89
N VAL A 167 -2.46 17.48 2.92
CA VAL A 167 -2.32 17.87 1.51
C VAL A 167 -3.67 18.29 0.94
N LEU A 168 -3.84 19.60 0.68
CA LEU A 168 -5.09 20.18 0.17
C LEU A 168 -5.04 20.45 -1.34
N ALA A 169 -3.85 20.52 -1.94
CA ALA A 169 -3.63 21.01 -3.30
C ALA A 169 -4.22 22.41 -3.51
N ALA A 170 -3.98 23.32 -2.56
CA ALA A 170 -4.53 24.68 -2.56
C ALA A 170 -3.81 25.62 -3.53
N HIS A 171 -2.49 25.46 -3.68
CA HIS A 171 -1.71 26.27 -4.62
C HIS A 171 -2.05 25.90 -6.08
N PRO A 172 -2.10 26.84 -7.04
CA PRO A 172 -2.43 26.56 -8.44
C PRO A 172 -1.56 25.47 -9.08
N GLN A 173 -0.27 25.40 -8.75
CA GLN A 173 0.62 24.34 -9.24
C GLN A 173 0.31 22.98 -8.61
N GLU A 174 -0.08 22.93 -7.34
CA GLU A 174 -0.52 21.71 -6.67
C GLU A 174 -1.82 21.16 -7.28
N LYS A 175 -2.75 22.08 -7.62
CA LYS A 175 -3.99 21.70 -8.31
C LYS A 175 -3.71 21.11 -9.68
N LYS A 176 -2.82 21.75 -10.48
CA LYS A 176 -2.39 21.21 -11.78
C LYS A 176 -1.75 19.83 -11.62
N MET A 177 -0.90 19.65 -10.59
CA MET A 177 -0.24 18.39 -10.30
C MET A 177 -1.23 17.31 -9.87
N PHE A 178 -2.24 17.67 -9.06
CA PHE A 178 -3.33 16.74 -8.71
C PHE A 178 -4.12 16.31 -9.94
N ASP A 179 -4.50 17.24 -10.82
CA ASP A 179 -5.25 16.95 -12.04
C ASP A 179 -4.43 16.07 -13.01
N LEU A 180 -3.11 16.32 -13.13
CA LEU A 180 -2.19 15.47 -13.88
C LEU A 180 -2.13 14.06 -13.28
N GLY A 181 -1.96 13.96 -11.95
CA GLY A 181 -1.91 12.67 -11.25
C GLY A 181 -3.19 11.86 -11.45
N LYS A 182 -4.36 12.52 -11.39
CA LYS A 182 -5.65 11.90 -11.69
C LYS A 182 -5.72 11.40 -13.14
N LYS A 183 -5.21 12.16 -14.11
CA LYS A 183 -5.13 11.72 -15.51
C LYS A 183 -4.24 10.51 -15.67
N ILE A 184 -3.03 10.52 -15.10
CA ILE A 184 -2.09 9.38 -15.15
C ILE A 184 -2.69 8.16 -14.47
N PHE A 185 -3.34 8.32 -13.32
CA PHE A 185 -3.98 7.23 -12.58
C PHE A 185 -5.02 6.47 -13.43
N ASN A 186 -5.77 7.19 -14.28
CA ASN A 186 -6.79 6.62 -15.16
C ASN A 186 -6.30 6.30 -16.58
N TYR A 187 -5.05 6.65 -16.92
CA TYR A 187 -4.53 6.44 -18.26
C TYR A 187 -4.27 4.95 -18.52
N GLN A 188 -5.00 4.39 -19.47
CA GLN A 188 -4.78 3.04 -19.97
C GLN A 188 -3.68 3.04 -21.02
N GLY A 189 -2.79 2.07 -20.94
CA GLY A 189 -1.67 1.97 -21.85
C GLY A 189 -0.85 0.70 -21.66
N GLY A 190 0.22 0.62 -22.45
CA GLY A 190 1.08 -0.54 -22.48
C GLY A 190 0.43 -1.76 -23.14
N PRO A 191 1.17 -2.88 -23.27
CA PRO A 191 0.69 -4.08 -23.98
C PRO A 191 -0.47 -4.79 -23.29
N MET A 192 -0.76 -4.46 -22.02
CA MET A 192 -1.86 -5.04 -21.26
C MET A 192 -3.08 -4.13 -21.16
N ASP A 193 -3.01 -2.92 -21.73
CA ASP A 193 -4.07 -1.89 -21.68
C ASP A 193 -4.56 -1.62 -20.24
N PHE A 194 -3.65 -1.61 -19.27
CA PHE A 194 -3.93 -1.35 -17.88
C PHE A 194 -3.69 0.12 -17.49
N SER A 195 -4.35 0.53 -16.44
CA SER A 195 -4.11 1.76 -15.71
C SER A 195 -3.94 1.45 -14.21
N CYS A 196 -3.51 2.43 -13.41
CA CYS A 196 -3.57 2.30 -11.96
C CYS A 196 -5.01 2.01 -11.49
N ALA A 197 -5.99 2.66 -12.13
CA ALA A 197 -7.42 2.49 -11.88
C ALA A 197 -7.90 1.05 -12.12
N SER A 198 -7.33 0.32 -13.08
CA SER A 198 -7.69 -1.09 -13.36
C SER A 198 -7.58 -1.98 -12.12
N CYS A 199 -6.64 -1.65 -11.23
CA CYS A 199 -6.41 -2.39 -9.97
C CYS A 199 -6.91 -1.62 -8.74
N HIS A 200 -6.95 -0.28 -8.76
CA HIS A 200 -7.11 0.55 -7.57
C HIS A 200 -8.34 1.48 -7.60
N ALA A 201 -9.30 1.26 -8.50
CA ALA A 201 -10.53 2.09 -8.56
C ALA A 201 -11.79 1.38 -8.04
N GLU A 202 -11.70 0.14 -7.62
CA GLU A 202 -12.83 -0.65 -7.12
C GLU A 202 -12.47 -1.39 -5.84
N ASP A 203 -13.43 -1.55 -4.95
CA ASP A 203 -13.27 -2.37 -3.74
C ASP A 203 -13.24 -3.86 -4.09
N GLY A 204 -12.55 -4.67 -3.28
CA GLY A 204 -12.47 -6.12 -3.44
C GLY A 204 -11.53 -6.61 -4.54
N LYS A 205 -10.83 -5.73 -5.24
CA LYS A 205 -9.76 -6.15 -6.16
C LYS A 205 -8.61 -6.79 -5.38
N ARG A 206 -8.04 -7.86 -5.93
CA ARG A 206 -6.97 -8.64 -5.29
C ARG A 206 -5.87 -8.97 -6.27
N ILE A 207 -4.65 -8.99 -5.78
CA ILE A 207 -3.49 -9.52 -6.50
C ILE A 207 -2.64 -10.38 -5.56
N ARG A 208 -2.26 -11.59 -6.01
CA ARG A 208 -1.43 -12.51 -5.23
C ARG A 208 -1.95 -12.70 -3.79
N MET A 209 -3.26 -12.89 -3.62
CA MET A 209 -3.98 -13.05 -2.36
C MET A 209 -3.94 -11.83 -1.42
N GLN A 210 -3.59 -10.67 -1.92
CA GLN A 210 -3.64 -9.40 -1.19
C GLN A 210 -4.77 -8.53 -1.73
N ASP A 211 -5.54 -7.94 -0.82
CA ASP A 211 -6.53 -6.94 -1.18
C ASP A 211 -5.81 -5.64 -1.61
N LEU A 212 -6.34 -5.03 -2.65
CA LEU A 212 -5.82 -3.77 -3.17
C LEU A 212 -6.69 -2.62 -2.65
N PRO A 213 -6.09 -1.56 -2.10
CA PRO A 213 -6.86 -0.42 -1.64
C PRO A 213 -7.48 0.32 -2.83
N ASN A 214 -8.74 0.73 -2.69
CA ASN A 214 -9.39 1.61 -3.65
C ASN A 214 -8.90 3.05 -3.45
N LEU A 215 -7.97 3.49 -4.27
CA LEU A 215 -7.30 4.79 -4.14
C LEU A 215 -8.15 5.98 -4.65
N THR A 216 -9.35 5.72 -5.17
CA THR A 216 -10.30 6.77 -5.55
C THR A 216 -11.15 7.26 -4.37
N LEU A 217 -11.19 6.48 -3.28
CA LEU A 217 -11.93 6.77 -2.06
C LEU A 217 -10.97 7.12 -0.92
N ALA A 218 -11.39 8.04 -0.05
CA ALA A 218 -10.59 8.49 1.09
C ALA A 218 -10.08 7.31 1.95
N LYS A 219 -10.94 6.35 2.28
CA LYS A 219 -10.57 5.18 3.09
C LYS A 219 -9.41 4.38 2.46
N GLY A 220 -9.53 4.00 1.20
CA GLY A 220 -8.49 3.24 0.51
C GLY A 220 -7.23 4.07 0.24
N ALA A 221 -7.39 5.39 -0.04
CA ALA A 221 -6.26 6.29 -0.19
C ALA A 221 -5.46 6.43 1.12
N VAL A 222 -6.13 6.50 2.28
CA VAL A 222 -5.46 6.49 3.60
C VAL A 222 -4.72 5.17 3.82
N GLU A 223 -5.32 4.05 3.47
CA GLU A 223 -4.66 2.74 3.56
C GLU A 223 -3.44 2.65 2.62
N GLY A 224 -3.57 3.16 1.40
CA GLY A 224 -2.50 3.18 0.41
C GLY A 224 -1.40 4.18 0.77
N TRP A 225 -1.72 5.47 0.85
CA TRP A 225 -0.75 6.55 1.10
C TRP A 225 -0.21 6.54 2.54
N GLY A 226 -1.10 6.42 3.53
CA GLY A 226 -0.74 6.53 4.95
C GLY A 226 0.14 5.38 5.46
N SER A 227 0.23 4.25 4.75
CA SER A 227 1.07 3.11 5.10
C SER A 227 2.33 2.98 4.24
N TRP A 228 2.56 3.91 3.31
CA TRP A 228 3.76 4.00 2.49
C TRP A 228 4.48 5.33 2.73
N PRO A 229 5.83 5.34 2.69
CA PRO A 229 6.82 4.26 2.49
C PRO A 229 6.73 3.08 3.46
N ALA A 230 7.29 1.93 3.06
CA ALA A 230 7.17 0.70 3.84
C ALA A 230 8.39 -0.24 3.70
N TYR A 231 8.67 -1.01 4.72
CA TYR A 231 9.57 -2.15 4.59
C TYR A 231 8.85 -3.30 3.88
N ARG A 232 9.45 -3.81 2.81
CA ARG A 232 8.93 -4.95 2.06
C ARG A 232 9.65 -6.23 2.46
N VAL A 233 8.95 -7.10 3.19
CA VAL A 233 9.48 -8.38 3.69
C VAL A 233 9.97 -9.26 2.55
N SER A 234 9.24 -9.30 1.42
CA SER A 234 9.60 -10.14 0.27
C SER A 234 10.89 -9.73 -0.45
N SER A 235 11.34 -8.49 -0.28
CA SER A 235 12.60 -7.99 -0.84
C SER A 235 13.67 -7.74 0.22
N GLY A 236 13.31 -7.74 1.51
CA GLY A 236 14.23 -7.40 2.58
C GLY A 236 14.69 -5.94 2.58
N GLU A 237 13.89 -5.02 2.00
CA GLU A 237 14.29 -3.65 1.77
C GLU A 237 13.17 -2.65 2.12
N PHE A 238 13.59 -1.45 2.52
CA PHE A 238 12.68 -0.30 2.64
C PHE A 238 12.42 0.29 1.24
N TRP A 239 11.14 0.44 0.92
CA TRP A 239 10.71 1.00 -0.35
C TRP A 239 9.98 2.31 -0.15
N THR A 240 10.45 3.32 -0.84
CA THR A 240 9.81 4.62 -0.92
C THR A 240 8.57 4.58 -1.83
N MET A 241 7.79 5.67 -1.83
CA MET A 241 6.63 5.75 -2.74
C MET A 241 7.07 5.81 -4.21
N GLN A 242 8.14 6.51 -4.55
CA GLN A 242 8.68 6.54 -5.91
C GLN A 242 9.08 5.15 -6.39
N ARG A 243 9.75 4.37 -5.54
CA ARG A 243 10.10 2.97 -5.84
C ARG A 243 8.85 2.09 -5.99
N ARG A 244 7.83 2.30 -5.16
CA ARG A 244 6.56 1.57 -5.27
C ARG A 244 5.84 1.88 -6.57
N LEU A 245 5.79 3.14 -6.98
CA LEU A 245 5.21 3.54 -8.26
C LEU A 245 5.97 2.93 -9.44
N ASN A 246 7.31 3.00 -9.42
CA ASN A 246 8.15 2.36 -10.43
C ASN A 246 7.83 0.86 -10.60
N ASP A 247 7.71 0.12 -9.48
CA ASP A 247 7.33 -1.30 -9.50
C ASP A 247 5.92 -1.53 -10.09
N CYS A 248 4.95 -0.63 -9.84
CA CYS A 248 3.63 -0.71 -10.46
C CYS A 248 3.69 -0.51 -11.98
N PHE A 249 4.47 0.46 -12.47
CA PHE A 249 4.69 0.65 -13.90
C PHE A 249 5.30 -0.59 -14.55
N ARG A 250 6.34 -1.15 -13.94
CA ARG A 250 6.97 -2.39 -14.38
C ARG A 250 5.99 -3.57 -14.43
N GLN A 251 5.13 -3.73 -13.41
CA GLN A 251 4.13 -4.80 -13.36
C GLN A 251 3.08 -4.68 -14.47
N GLN A 252 2.75 -3.45 -14.87
CA GLN A 252 1.84 -3.17 -15.98
C GLN A 252 2.53 -3.22 -17.35
N ARG A 253 3.82 -3.54 -17.42
CA ARG A 253 4.62 -3.51 -18.64
C ARG A 253 4.69 -2.12 -19.30
N LEU A 254 4.48 -1.07 -18.53
CA LEU A 254 4.72 0.30 -18.94
C LEU A 254 6.21 0.64 -18.86
N PRO A 255 6.70 1.63 -19.63
CA PRO A 255 8.05 2.15 -19.44
C PRO A 255 8.25 2.62 -18.00
N GLU A 256 9.42 2.32 -17.44
CA GLU A 256 9.75 2.77 -16.08
C GLU A 256 9.83 4.30 -16.04
N PRO A 257 9.16 4.95 -15.07
CA PRO A 257 9.23 6.39 -14.96
C PRO A 257 10.61 6.82 -14.47
N ILE A 258 11.07 7.96 -14.95
CA ILE A 258 12.28 8.59 -14.41
C ILE A 258 12.03 8.91 -12.92
N TYR A 259 13.00 8.59 -12.08
CA TYR A 259 12.94 8.86 -10.64
C TYR A 259 12.78 10.36 -10.35
N GLY A 260 11.84 10.71 -9.47
CA GLY A 260 11.51 12.09 -9.16
C GLY A 260 10.89 12.88 -10.32
N SER A 261 10.36 12.19 -11.33
CA SER A 261 9.69 12.84 -12.46
C SER A 261 8.38 13.52 -12.07
N GLU A 262 7.94 14.47 -12.87
CA GLU A 262 6.66 15.15 -12.70
C GLU A 262 5.50 14.15 -12.62
N GLY A 263 5.53 13.08 -13.42
CA GLY A 263 4.49 12.06 -13.44
C GLY A 263 4.37 11.30 -12.10
N THR A 264 5.48 10.89 -11.50
CA THR A 264 5.47 10.19 -10.21
C THR A 264 5.10 11.11 -9.05
N ILE A 265 5.55 12.36 -9.07
CA ILE A 265 5.16 13.39 -8.10
C ILE A 265 3.66 13.71 -8.23
N ALA A 266 3.13 13.76 -9.47
CA ALA A 266 1.70 13.96 -9.71
C ALA A 266 0.84 12.83 -9.16
N LEU A 267 1.25 11.57 -9.35
CA LEU A 267 0.58 10.41 -8.74
C LEU A 267 0.63 10.48 -7.21
N SER A 268 1.76 10.85 -6.63
CA SER A 268 1.90 11.08 -5.18
C SER A 268 0.96 12.18 -4.69
N MET A 269 0.84 13.29 -5.42
CA MET A 269 -0.10 14.39 -5.12
C MET A 269 -1.56 13.91 -5.17
N TYR A 270 -1.92 13.11 -6.18
CA TYR A 270 -3.26 12.56 -6.30
C TYR A 270 -3.61 11.68 -5.09
N MET A 271 -2.74 10.75 -4.72
CA MET A 271 -2.95 9.85 -3.59
C MET A 271 -2.98 10.60 -2.25
N ALA A 272 -2.01 11.49 -2.02
CA ALA A 272 -1.91 12.25 -0.78
C ALA A 272 -3.13 13.15 -0.55
N LYS A 273 -3.60 13.87 -1.59
CA LYS A 273 -4.79 14.70 -1.48
C LYS A 273 -6.05 13.86 -1.24
N THR A 274 -6.18 12.70 -1.92
CA THR A 274 -7.32 11.80 -1.69
C THR A 274 -7.31 11.22 -0.27
N ALA A 275 -6.12 11.04 0.33
CA ALA A 275 -5.92 10.59 1.71
C ALA A 275 -6.02 11.72 2.76
N HIS A 276 -6.36 12.96 2.36
CA HIS A 276 -6.42 14.11 3.27
C HIS A 276 -7.25 13.80 4.54
N GLY A 277 -6.73 14.21 5.69
CA GLY A 277 -7.33 13.98 7.01
C GLY A 277 -7.07 12.59 7.60
N GLY A 278 -6.58 11.63 6.81
CA GLY A 278 -6.21 10.31 7.27
C GLY A 278 -4.93 10.31 8.13
N VAL A 279 -4.80 9.32 9.00
CA VAL A 279 -3.63 9.18 9.90
C VAL A 279 -2.49 8.49 9.19
N ILE A 280 -1.29 9.05 9.30
CA ILE A 280 -0.04 8.49 8.78
C ILE A 280 0.40 7.35 9.69
N GLN A 281 0.57 6.17 9.11
CA GLN A 281 1.01 4.94 9.78
C GLN A 281 2.38 4.47 9.27
N THR A 282 2.97 5.22 8.33
CA THR A 282 4.30 4.91 7.77
C THR A 282 5.39 5.13 8.83
N PRO A 283 6.48 4.35 8.80
CA PRO A 283 6.78 3.26 7.88
C PRO A 283 5.89 2.04 8.07
N GLY A 284 5.25 1.60 7.00
CA GLY A 284 4.45 0.38 7.03
C GLY A 284 5.30 -0.88 6.94
N LEU A 285 4.66 -2.03 7.16
CA LEU A 285 5.21 -3.35 6.87
C LEU A 285 4.37 -3.98 5.77
N LYS A 286 5.00 -4.34 4.65
CA LYS A 286 4.32 -4.91 3.47
C LYS A 286 5.00 -6.21 3.05
N ARG A 287 4.20 -7.10 2.45
CA ARG A 287 4.71 -8.36 1.91
C ARG A 287 5.64 -8.16 0.73
#